data_77be3cdc37458b4b21667eeb63092033
#
_entry.id   77be3cdc37458b4b21667eeb63092033
#
_cell.length_a   1.000
_cell.length_b   1.000
_cell.length_c   1.000
_cell.angle_alpha   90.00
_cell.angle_beta   90.00
_cell.angle_gamma   90.00
#
_symmetry.space_group_name_H-M   'P 1'
#
loop_
_entity.id
_entity.type
_entity.pdbx_description
1 polymer ?
#
loop_
_entity_poly.entity_id
_entity_poly.type
_entity_poly.pdbx_seq_one_letter_code
_entity_poly.pdbx_strand_id
1 'polypeptide(L)'
;MIRHSATSLIFIMFFQGCLFYSIRGSLPAHINSISLAPVINESTEFSAAEILNEELNKLMVNENVLDIVLPEQADSRLVVVILSVTDKPYTVTLSADLGMEEVEEWKLTIKTTVTWFDLKRDEILFEKKMSSWGSYTPGVDIGSDNIDNDGDCPGDTNQDNCRCCSGDENVDDKDSDETGSPRESALSISARRLTEDIVNELTNTW
;
A
#
# COMPACT_ATOMS: atom_id res chain seq x y z
N MET A 1 37.14 -47.18 -19.76
CA MET A 1 36.42 -46.11 -20.45
C MET A 1 34.91 -46.11 -20.19
N ILE A 2 34.22 -47.21 -19.94
CA ILE A 2 32.76 -47.29 -19.76
C ILE A 2 32.29 -46.68 -18.42
N ARG A 3 33.11 -46.75 -17.35
CA ARG A 3 32.72 -46.25 -15.99
C ARG A 3 32.63 -44.74 -15.87
N HIS A 4 33.41 -43.98 -16.63
CA HIS A 4 33.34 -42.48 -16.64
C HIS A 4 32.19 -41.94 -17.46
N SER A 5 31.73 -42.68 -18.46
CA SER A 5 30.57 -42.31 -19.28
C SER A 5 29.26 -42.42 -18.49
N ALA A 6 29.12 -43.42 -17.60
CA ALA A 6 27.92 -43.58 -16.77
C ALA A 6 27.77 -42.47 -15.70
N THR A 7 28.88 -42.06 -15.06
CA THR A 7 28.87 -40.99 -14.06
C THR A 7 28.56 -39.63 -14.68
N SER A 8 29.04 -39.36 -15.90
CA SER A 8 28.72 -38.13 -16.63
C SER A 8 27.23 -38.06 -17.02
N LEU A 9 26.64 -39.19 -17.39
CA LEU A 9 25.21 -39.26 -17.77
C LEU A 9 24.28 -39.00 -16.57
N ILE A 10 24.64 -39.49 -15.37
CA ILE A 10 23.90 -39.30 -14.12
C ILE A 10 23.95 -37.80 -13.71
N PHE A 11 25.09 -37.11 -13.90
CA PHE A 11 25.24 -35.70 -13.56
C PHE A 11 24.38 -34.77 -14.42
N ILE A 12 24.18 -35.13 -15.70
CA ILE A 12 23.34 -34.39 -16.63
C ILE A 12 21.85 -34.50 -16.27
N MET A 13 21.40 -35.64 -15.72
CA MET A 13 20.01 -35.80 -15.29
C MET A 13 19.63 -34.94 -14.09
N PHE A 14 20.58 -34.55 -13.24
CA PHE A 14 20.32 -33.67 -12.09
C PHE A 14 20.10 -32.18 -12.47
N PHE A 15 20.55 -31.74 -13.65
CA PHE A 15 20.38 -30.35 -14.09
C PHE A 15 19.04 -30.07 -14.81
N GLN A 16 18.22 -31.06 -15.08
CA GLN A 16 16.92 -30.90 -15.76
C GLN A 16 15.80 -30.46 -14.83
N GLY A 17 16.02 -30.42 -13.49
CA GLY A 17 14.98 -30.14 -12.49
C GLY A 17 14.55 -28.66 -12.37
N CYS A 18 15.30 -27.69 -12.92
CA CYS A 18 15.03 -26.28 -12.71
C CYS A 18 14.10 -25.61 -13.73
N LEU A 19 13.68 -26.32 -14.79
CA LEU A 19 12.86 -25.73 -15.88
C LEU A 19 11.35 -25.67 -15.58
N PHE A 20 10.89 -26.31 -14.50
CA PHE A 20 9.47 -26.37 -14.15
C PHE A 20 9.08 -25.56 -12.91
N TYR A 21 10.00 -24.80 -12.33
CA TYR A 21 9.66 -23.92 -11.22
C TYR A 21 9.02 -22.65 -11.77
N SER A 22 7.70 -22.68 -11.91
CA SER A 22 6.91 -21.47 -12.19
C SER A 22 6.90 -20.61 -10.92
N ILE A 23 7.44 -19.41 -11.01
CA ILE A 23 7.40 -18.36 -9.96
C ILE A 23 5.98 -17.75 -9.84
N ARG A 24 5.04 -18.15 -10.67
CA ARG A 24 3.63 -17.83 -10.45
C ARG A 24 3.22 -18.56 -9.17
N GLY A 25 3.12 -17.78 -8.09
CA GLY A 25 2.51 -18.24 -6.86
C GLY A 25 1.19 -18.98 -7.17
N SER A 26 0.71 -19.71 -6.24
CA SER A 26 -0.40 -20.67 -6.37
C SER A 26 -1.76 -20.06 -6.77
N LEU A 27 -1.81 -19.21 -7.80
CA LEU A 27 -3.06 -18.74 -8.39
C LEU A 27 -3.79 -19.91 -9.06
N PRO A 28 -5.11 -20.00 -8.94
CA PRO A 28 -5.89 -21.01 -9.67
C PRO A 28 -5.58 -20.93 -11.17
N ALA A 29 -5.18 -22.04 -11.77
CA ALA A 29 -4.66 -22.09 -13.16
C ALA A 29 -5.63 -21.56 -14.23
N HIS A 30 -6.91 -21.41 -13.90
CA HIS A 30 -7.95 -20.91 -14.80
C HIS A 30 -8.20 -19.40 -14.67
N ILE A 31 -7.59 -18.73 -13.69
CA ILE A 31 -7.71 -17.28 -13.46
C ILE A 31 -6.45 -16.62 -14.01
N ASN A 32 -6.63 -15.85 -15.07
CA ASN A 32 -5.58 -15.06 -15.69
C ASN A 32 -5.87 -13.57 -15.66
N SER A 33 -7.15 -13.20 -15.47
CA SER A 33 -7.60 -11.82 -15.49
C SER A 33 -8.48 -11.49 -14.28
N ILE A 34 -8.44 -10.20 -13.90
CA ILE A 34 -9.18 -9.66 -12.77
C ILE A 34 -9.85 -8.35 -13.15
N SER A 35 -11.07 -8.14 -12.64
CA SER A 35 -11.69 -6.83 -12.62
C SER A 35 -11.67 -6.25 -11.22
N LEU A 36 -11.24 -5.00 -11.10
CA LEU A 36 -11.28 -4.27 -9.86
C LEU A 36 -12.60 -3.53 -9.78
N ALA A 37 -13.44 -3.88 -8.80
CA ALA A 37 -14.64 -3.12 -8.52
C ALA A 37 -14.26 -1.81 -7.81
N PRO A 38 -14.97 -0.70 -8.05
CA PRO A 38 -14.78 0.52 -7.27
C PRO A 38 -14.89 0.22 -5.78
N VAL A 39 -13.98 0.79 -4.98
CA VAL A 39 -13.99 0.62 -3.53
C VAL A 39 -15.27 1.19 -2.93
N ILE A 40 -15.98 0.38 -2.16
CA ILE A 40 -17.21 0.77 -1.47
C ILE A 40 -16.81 1.36 -0.12
N ASN A 41 -17.32 2.55 0.20
CA ASN A 41 -17.03 3.24 1.45
C ASN A 41 -18.26 3.27 2.36
N GLU A 42 -18.20 2.55 3.46
CA GLU A 42 -19.19 2.57 4.55
C GLU A 42 -18.72 3.42 5.75
N SER A 43 -17.52 4.03 5.64
CA SER A 43 -16.97 4.88 6.68
C SER A 43 -17.41 6.34 6.52
N THR A 44 -17.10 7.17 7.51
CA THR A 44 -17.33 8.62 7.46
C THR A 44 -16.22 9.40 6.76
N GLU A 45 -15.12 8.74 6.40
CA GLU A 45 -13.98 9.36 5.72
C GLU A 45 -14.14 9.28 4.21
N PHE A 46 -14.50 10.39 3.58
CA PHE A 46 -14.88 10.41 2.16
C PHE A 46 -13.71 10.15 1.21
N SER A 47 -12.51 10.65 1.55
CA SER A 47 -11.31 10.50 0.72
C SER A 47 -10.73 9.07 0.74
N ALA A 48 -11.05 8.28 1.76
CA ALA A 48 -10.47 6.95 1.94
C ALA A 48 -10.71 6.00 0.75
N ALA A 49 -11.91 6.06 0.14
CA ALA A 49 -12.23 5.19 -1.00
C ALA A 49 -11.47 5.58 -2.26
N GLU A 50 -11.30 6.87 -2.51
CA GLU A 50 -10.56 7.40 -3.66
C GLU A 50 -9.09 7.02 -3.56
N ILE A 51 -8.46 7.32 -2.41
CA ILE A 51 -7.05 7.01 -2.14
C ILE A 51 -6.81 5.49 -2.24
N LEU A 52 -7.66 4.68 -1.60
CA LEU A 52 -7.48 3.22 -1.65
C LEU A 52 -7.68 2.66 -3.07
N ASN A 53 -8.64 3.19 -3.82
CA ASN A 53 -8.89 2.78 -5.20
C ASN A 53 -7.71 3.14 -6.12
N GLU A 54 -7.12 4.31 -5.95
CA GLU A 54 -5.94 4.74 -6.70
C GLU A 54 -4.73 3.87 -6.39
N GLU A 55 -4.40 3.68 -5.10
CA GLU A 55 -3.28 2.83 -4.66
C GLU A 55 -3.45 1.38 -5.12
N LEU A 56 -4.68 0.83 -5.04
CA LEU A 56 -4.95 -0.52 -5.48
C LEU A 56 -4.73 -0.69 -6.99
N ASN A 57 -5.25 0.22 -7.80
CA ASN A 57 -5.04 0.20 -9.25
C ASN A 57 -3.55 0.33 -9.60
N LYS A 58 -2.86 1.29 -8.97
CA LYS A 58 -1.43 1.55 -9.19
C LYS A 58 -0.58 0.30 -8.87
N LEU A 59 -0.81 -0.33 -7.73
CA LEU A 59 -0.04 -1.50 -7.32
C LEU A 59 -0.35 -2.71 -8.20
N MET A 60 -1.63 -2.99 -8.49
CA MET A 60 -2.03 -4.10 -9.36
C MET A 60 -1.45 -4.00 -10.77
N VAL A 61 -1.36 -2.78 -11.33
CA VAL A 61 -0.70 -2.53 -12.62
C VAL A 61 0.81 -2.75 -12.53
N ASN A 62 1.44 -2.28 -11.45
CA ASN A 62 2.90 -2.39 -11.28
C ASN A 62 3.35 -3.83 -11.06
N GLU A 63 2.64 -4.59 -10.24
CA GLU A 63 2.97 -5.98 -9.94
C GLU A 63 2.66 -6.94 -11.12
N ASN A 64 1.72 -6.55 -11.98
CA ASN A 64 1.33 -7.29 -13.19
C ASN A 64 1.12 -8.81 -12.94
N VAL A 65 0.47 -9.13 -11.81
CA VAL A 65 0.20 -10.52 -11.38
C VAL A 65 -0.94 -11.12 -12.21
N LEU A 66 -2.00 -10.33 -12.45
CA LEU A 66 -3.17 -10.67 -13.23
C LEU A 66 -3.46 -9.55 -14.23
N ASP A 67 -3.96 -9.90 -15.39
CA ASP A 67 -4.39 -8.92 -16.40
C ASP A 67 -5.63 -8.18 -15.92
N ILE A 68 -5.54 -6.85 -15.76
CA ILE A 68 -6.68 -6.03 -15.38
C ILE A 68 -7.54 -5.79 -16.63
N VAL A 69 -8.78 -6.24 -16.58
CA VAL A 69 -9.73 -6.14 -17.69
C VAL A 69 -11.11 -5.65 -17.23
N LEU A 70 -11.96 -5.31 -18.20
CA LEU A 70 -13.35 -4.93 -17.92
C LEU A 70 -14.12 -6.09 -17.28
N PRO A 71 -15.14 -5.81 -16.46
CA PRO A 71 -15.90 -6.83 -15.72
C PRO A 71 -16.48 -7.95 -16.59
N GLU A 72 -16.85 -7.63 -17.84
CA GLU A 72 -17.46 -8.60 -18.77
C GLU A 72 -16.43 -9.59 -19.35
N GLN A 73 -15.15 -9.28 -19.24
CA GLN A 73 -14.03 -10.08 -19.81
C GLN A 73 -13.19 -10.73 -18.72
N ALA A 74 -13.47 -10.42 -17.46
CA ALA A 74 -12.67 -10.87 -16.33
C ALA A 74 -12.98 -12.32 -15.95
N ASP A 75 -11.94 -13.06 -15.57
CA ASP A 75 -12.06 -14.39 -14.97
C ASP A 75 -12.48 -14.28 -13.50
N SER A 76 -12.06 -13.20 -12.83
CA SER A 76 -12.28 -12.96 -11.42
C SER A 76 -12.58 -11.49 -11.12
N ARG A 77 -13.14 -11.23 -9.94
CA ARG A 77 -13.48 -9.88 -9.47
C ARG A 77 -13.03 -9.67 -8.03
N LEU A 78 -12.33 -8.57 -7.79
CA LEU A 78 -11.99 -8.10 -6.46
C LEU A 78 -12.97 -7.01 -6.02
N VAL A 79 -13.52 -7.17 -4.83
CA VAL A 79 -14.39 -6.19 -4.18
C VAL A 79 -13.79 -5.82 -2.83
N VAL A 80 -13.59 -4.53 -2.59
CA VAL A 80 -13.08 -3.99 -1.33
C VAL A 80 -14.13 -3.07 -0.72
N VAL A 81 -14.48 -3.32 0.54
CA VAL A 81 -15.44 -2.51 1.31
C VAL A 81 -14.72 -1.92 2.50
N ILE A 82 -14.65 -0.60 2.62
CA ILE A 82 -14.14 0.09 3.80
C ILE A 82 -15.25 0.12 4.84
N LEU A 83 -15.01 -0.55 5.97
CA LEU A 83 -15.97 -0.62 7.07
C LEU A 83 -15.85 0.57 8.01
N SER A 84 -14.63 1.01 8.30
CA SER A 84 -14.38 2.14 9.19
C SER A 84 -12.98 2.71 9.01
N VAL A 85 -12.87 4.03 9.23
CA VAL A 85 -11.62 4.74 9.45
C VAL A 85 -11.71 5.37 10.83
N THR A 86 -10.73 5.10 11.69
CA THR A 86 -10.76 5.54 13.11
C THR A 86 -9.43 6.06 13.55
N ASP A 87 -9.45 7.17 14.28
CA ASP A 87 -8.28 7.79 14.89
C ASP A 87 -8.28 7.49 16.39
N LYS A 88 -7.12 7.12 16.92
CA LYS A 88 -6.91 6.88 18.37
C LYS A 88 -5.57 7.44 18.82
N PRO A 89 -5.47 7.95 20.06
CA PRO A 89 -4.18 8.28 20.66
C PRO A 89 -3.23 7.08 20.59
N TYR A 90 -2.00 7.32 20.14
CA TYR A 90 -0.97 6.29 20.01
C TYR A 90 0.18 6.50 20.98
N THR A 91 0.72 7.72 21.06
CA THR A 91 1.76 8.10 22.01
C THR A 91 1.23 9.23 22.87
N VAL A 92 1.35 9.04 24.19
CA VAL A 92 0.93 10.03 25.19
C VAL A 92 2.11 10.33 26.07
N THR A 93 2.46 11.61 26.22
CA THR A 93 3.50 12.09 27.14
C THR A 93 2.90 12.91 28.26
N LEU A 94 3.60 12.91 29.41
CA LEU A 94 3.27 13.80 30.53
C LEU A 94 4.04 15.12 30.33
N SER A 95 3.31 16.20 30.10
CA SER A 95 3.90 17.53 30.07
C SER A 95 4.56 17.84 31.41
N ALA A 96 5.87 18.07 31.40
CA ALA A 96 6.67 18.29 32.61
C ALA A 96 6.26 19.54 33.38
N ASP A 97 5.67 20.52 32.69
CA ASP A 97 5.32 21.83 33.26
C ASP A 97 3.89 21.88 33.86
N LEU A 98 2.97 21.09 33.33
CA LEU A 98 1.54 21.16 33.70
C LEU A 98 1.00 19.88 34.34
N GLY A 99 1.75 18.76 34.32
CA GLY A 99 1.29 17.45 34.80
C GLY A 99 0.08 16.91 34.01
N MET A 100 -0.15 17.42 32.81
CA MET A 100 -1.23 17.00 31.93
C MET A 100 -0.70 15.97 30.91
N GLU A 101 -1.55 15.00 30.56
CA GLU A 101 -1.28 14.08 29.47
C GLU A 101 -1.49 14.83 28.14
N GLU A 102 -0.47 14.81 27.28
CA GLU A 102 -0.51 15.36 25.94
C GLU A 102 -0.35 14.22 24.93
N VAL A 103 -1.22 14.20 23.92
CA VAL A 103 -1.16 13.20 22.85
C VAL A 103 -0.19 13.71 21.80
N GLU A 104 0.97 13.06 21.66
CA GLU A 104 1.98 13.40 20.66
C GLU A 104 1.64 12.80 19.30
N GLU A 105 1.23 11.54 19.28
CA GLU A 105 0.90 10.85 18.04
C GLU A 105 -0.49 10.26 18.07
N TRP A 106 -1.15 10.30 16.93
CA TRP A 106 -2.40 9.63 16.65
C TRP A 106 -2.18 8.48 15.68
N LYS A 107 -2.95 7.43 15.85
CA LYS A 107 -3.00 6.26 14.99
C LYS A 107 -4.31 6.24 14.21
N LEU A 108 -4.22 6.45 12.91
CA LEU A 108 -5.32 6.25 11.98
C LEU A 108 -5.34 4.80 11.54
N THR A 109 -6.50 4.15 11.65
CA THR A 109 -6.67 2.74 11.26
C THR A 109 -7.80 2.61 10.25
N ILE A 110 -7.53 2.01 9.11
CA ILE A 110 -8.51 1.62 8.09
C ILE A 110 -8.87 0.15 8.32
N LYS A 111 -10.16 -0.18 8.34
CA LYS A 111 -10.65 -1.57 8.37
C LYS A 111 -11.49 -1.84 7.13
N THR A 112 -11.22 -2.97 6.48
CA THR A 112 -11.89 -3.37 5.25
C THR A 112 -12.34 -4.82 5.31
N THR A 113 -13.31 -5.14 4.45
CA THR A 113 -13.58 -6.51 4.01
C THR A 113 -13.17 -6.61 2.54
N VAL A 114 -12.36 -7.59 2.23
CA VAL A 114 -11.87 -7.89 0.88
C VAL A 114 -12.47 -9.21 0.46
N THR A 115 -13.15 -9.22 -0.69
CA THR A 115 -13.76 -10.42 -1.26
C THR A 115 -13.24 -10.62 -2.68
N TRP A 116 -12.74 -11.80 -2.97
CA TRP A 116 -12.31 -12.19 -4.30
C TRP A 116 -13.21 -13.28 -4.85
N PHE A 117 -13.81 -13.01 -6.00
CA PHE A 117 -14.77 -13.91 -6.67
C PHE A 117 -14.14 -14.53 -7.91
N ASP A 118 -14.40 -15.83 -8.11
CA ASP A 118 -14.23 -16.49 -9.38
C ASP A 118 -15.54 -16.34 -10.19
N LEU A 119 -15.47 -15.58 -11.29
CA LEU A 119 -16.63 -15.32 -12.15
C LEU A 119 -16.96 -16.50 -13.07
N LYS A 120 -15.98 -17.42 -13.30
CA LYS A 120 -16.20 -18.61 -14.13
C LYS A 120 -16.93 -19.73 -13.38
N ARG A 121 -16.66 -19.86 -12.08
CA ARG A 121 -17.23 -20.91 -11.22
C ARG A 121 -18.34 -20.40 -10.32
N ASP A 122 -18.56 -19.09 -10.30
CA ASP A 122 -19.53 -18.41 -9.43
C ASP A 122 -19.30 -18.78 -7.94
N GLU A 123 -18.03 -18.70 -7.51
CA GLU A 123 -17.63 -19.01 -6.13
C GLU A 123 -16.76 -17.92 -5.53
N ILE A 124 -16.80 -17.79 -4.21
CA ILE A 124 -15.90 -16.90 -3.46
C ILE A 124 -14.61 -17.66 -3.24
N LEU A 125 -13.50 -17.10 -3.75
CA LEU A 125 -12.18 -17.64 -3.54
C LEU A 125 -11.68 -17.36 -2.12
N PHE A 126 -11.84 -16.11 -1.67
CA PHE A 126 -11.69 -15.77 -0.26
C PHE A 126 -12.53 -14.54 0.12
N GLU A 127 -12.85 -14.46 1.40
CA GLU A 127 -13.37 -13.26 2.05
C GLU A 127 -12.60 -13.06 3.35
N LYS A 128 -11.98 -11.90 3.48
CA LYS A 128 -11.10 -11.60 4.62
C LYS A 128 -11.29 -10.18 5.12
N LYS A 129 -11.34 -10.03 6.46
CA LYS A 129 -11.25 -8.73 7.11
C LYS A 129 -9.79 -8.36 7.27
N MET A 130 -9.43 -7.21 6.73
CA MET A 130 -8.06 -6.68 6.75
C MET A 130 -8.05 -5.32 7.42
N SER A 131 -6.93 -4.95 8.00
CA SER A 131 -6.77 -3.62 8.59
C SER A 131 -5.33 -3.17 8.50
N SER A 132 -5.15 -1.90 8.18
CA SER A 132 -3.85 -1.26 8.17
C SER A 132 -3.90 0.06 8.93
N TRP A 133 -2.75 0.64 9.24
CA TRP A 133 -2.67 1.87 10.00
C TRP A 133 -1.48 2.73 9.59
N GLY A 134 -1.63 4.03 9.83
CA GLY A 134 -0.58 5.03 9.79
C GLY A 134 -0.63 5.90 11.04
N SER A 135 0.49 6.48 11.46
CA SER A 135 0.52 7.45 12.55
C SER A 135 0.75 8.85 12.03
N TYR A 136 0.28 9.84 12.78
CA TYR A 136 0.49 11.26 12.49
C TYR A 136 0.53 12.06 13.78
N THR A 137 1.26 13.18 13.74
CA THR A 137 1.31 14.17 14.84
C THR A 137 0.44 15.35 14.46
N PRO A 138 -0.66 15.62 15.18
CA PRO A 138 -1.52 16.76 14.89
C PRO A 138 -0.77 18.09 15.15
N GLY A 139 -0.96 19.05 14.26
CA GLY A 139 -0.39 20.39 14.42
C GLY A 139 1.06 20.56 13.93
N VAL A 140 1.70 19.49 13.47
CA VAL A 140 2.94 19.58 12.71
C VAL A 140 2.54 19.80 11.25
N ASP A 141 2.77 20.98 10.77
CA ASP A 141 2.75 21.27 9.34
C ASP A 141 4.07 20.78 8.78
N ILE A 142 4.02 19.82 7.86
CA ILE A 142 5.22 19.22 7.25
C ILE A 142 6.05 20.26 6.52
N GLY A 143 5.44 21.41 6.15
CA GLY A 143 6.12 22.54 5.53
C GLY A 143 6.50 23.68 6.48
N SER A 144 6.14 23.66 7.77
CA SER A 144 6.35 24.77 8.71
C SER A 144 7.31 24.48 9.86
N ASP A 145 7.94 23.31 9.90
CA ASP A 145 8.85 22.91 10.97
C ASP A 145 10.28 23.47 10.80
N ASN A 146 10.54 24.28 9.77
CA ASN A 146 11.83 24.82 9.36
C ASN A 146 12.90 23.72 9.09
N ILE A 147 12.46 22.51 8.77
CA ILE A 147 13.33 21.42 8.34
C ILE A 147 13.17 21.26 6.84
N ASP A 148 14.26 21.40 6.10
CA ASP A 148 14.31 21.09 4.68
C ASP A 148 14.26 19.55 4.51
N ASN A 149 13.03 19.00 4.29
CA ASN A 149 12.81 17.57 4.19
C ASN A 149 13.10 17.01 2.78
N ASP A 150 13.14 17.86 1.77
CA ASP A 150 13.33 17.49 0.37
C ASP A 150 14.72 17.90 -0.17
N GLY A 151 15.45 18.77 0.56
CA GLY A 151 16.80 19.19 0.19
C GLY A 151 16.85 20.20 -0.94
N ASP A 152 15.75 20.92 -1.21
CA ASP A 152 15.67 21.90 -2.28
C ASP A 152 16.21 23.28 -1.90
N CYS A 153 16.54 23.50 -0.64
CA CYS A 153 17.20 24.71 -0.15
C CYS A 153 18.73 24.61 -0.25
N PRO A 154 19.35 24.86 -1.38
CA PRO A 154 20.80 24.70 -1.55
C PRO A 154 21.56 25.79 -0.76
N GLY A 155 22.05 25.41 0.41
CA GLY A 155 23.19 26.07 1.02
C GLY A 155 22.91 27.23 1.96
N ASP A 156 21.72 27.43 2.48
CA ASP A 156 21.50 28.42 3.54
C ASP A 156 21.73 27.77 4.91
N THR A 157 22.97 27.96 5.41
CA THR A 157 23.38 27.50 6.74
C THR A 157 22.84 28.39 7.87
N ASN A 158 22.01 29.38 7.57
CA ASN A 158 21.38 30.26 8.54
C ASN A 158 19.89 29.87 8.66
N GLN A 159 19.58 29.04 9.62
CA GLN A 159 18.23 28.56 9.99
C GLN A 159 17.19 29.67 10.19
N ASP A 160 17.60 30.95 10.29
CA ASP A 160 16.71 32.06 10.59
C ASP A 160 16.05 32.69 9.32
N ASN A 161 16.35 32.21 8.13
CA ASN A 161 15.90 32.83 6.90
C ASN A 161 15.65 31.83 5.74
N CYS A 162 15.26 30.62 6.06
CA CYS A 162 14.86 29.63 5.06
C CYS A 162 13.53 30.04 4.43
N ARG A 163 13.63 30.70 3.28
CA ARG A 163 12.47 31.23 2.53
C ARG A 163 11.67 30.12 1.87
N CYS A 164 12.29 28.97 1.68
CA CYS A 164 11.70 27.75 1.15
C CYS A 164 10.85 27.00 2.19
N CYS A 165 11.11 27.21 3.49
CA CYS A 165 10.39 26.55 4.58
C CYS A 165 9.11 27.31 5.02
N SER A 166 8.86 28.50 4.47
CA SER A 166 7.73 29.34 4.85
C SER A 166 6.63 29.33 3.78
N GLY A 167 6.11 28.19 3.38
CA GLY A 167 4.87 28.02 2.60
C GLY A 167 4.39 29.25 1.81
N ASP A 168 5.29 29.99 1.12
CA ASP A 168 4.90 31.13 0.32
C ASP A 168 4.54 30.63 -1.09
N GLU A 169 3.36 31.03 -1.54
CA GLU A 169 2.63 30.57 -2.71
C GLU A 169 3.33 30.82 -4.07
N ASN A 170 4.64 31.10 -4.11
CA ASN A 170 5.33 31.58 -5.32
C ASN A 170 6.54 30.74 -5.76
N VAL A 171 6.81 29.62 -5.16
CA VAL A 171 7.82 28.71 -5.65
C VAL A 171 7.14 27.69 -6.54
N ASP A 172 7.66 27.54 -7.76
CA ASP A 172 7.26 26.50 -8.72
C ASP A 172 7.59 25.08 -8.18
N ASP A 173 7.06 24.77 -7.00
CA ASP A 173 7.15 23.50 -6.34
C ASP A 173 6.25 22.51 -7.07
N LYS A 174 6.78 21.98 -8.18
CA LYS A 174 6.10 20.98 -9.00
C LYS A 174 6.07 19.61 -8.36
N ASP A 175 6.75 19.42 -7.23
CA ASP A 175 6.86 18.15 -6.50
C ASP A 175 6.17 18.19 -5.12
N SER A 176 5.42 19.27 -4.79
CA SER A 176 4.63 19.38 -3.56
C SER A 176 3.32 18.57 -3.60
N ASP A 177 3.35 17.39 -4.18
CA ASP A 177 2.25 16.41 -4.07
C ASP A 177 2.11 15.85 -2.63
N GLU A 178 2.96 16.29 -1.70
CA GLU A 178 2.92 15.87 -0.29
C GLU A 178 2.33 16.93 0.67
N THR A 179 1.71 17.99 0.17
CA THR A 179 1.04 19.02 0.98
C THR A 179 -0.34 18.60 1.51
N GLY A 180 -0.54 17.33 1.79
CA GLY A 180 -1.68 16.87 2.56
C GLY A 180 -1.48 17.14 4.06
N SER A 181 -2.58 17.33 4.80
CA SER A 181 -2.48 17.36 6.26
C SER A 181 -1.77 16.12 6.78
N PRO A 182 -1.04 16.16 7.93
CA PRO A 182 -0.37 14.98 8.49
C PRO A 182 -1.30 13.76 8.61
N ARG A 183 -2.58 14.00 8.88
CA ARG A 183 -3.62 12.98 8.94
C ARG A 183 -3.90 12.36 7.56
N GLU A 184 -3.87 13.15 6.49
CA GLU A 184 -4.08 12.68 5.12
C GLU A 184 -2.90 11.83 4.63
N SER A 185 -1.68 12.23 4.97
CA SER A 185 -0.48 11.42 4.76
C SER A 185 -0.56 10.07 5.49
N ALA A 186 -1.04 10.04 6.75
CA ALA A 186 -1.27 8.80 7.48
C ALA A 186 -2.36 7.92 6.83
N LEU A 187 -3.39 8.55 6.25
CA LEU A 187 -4.43 7.84 5.50
C LEU A 187 -3.84 7.20 4.24
N SER A 188 -3.03 7.93 3.48
CA SER A 188 -2.34 7.41 2.27
C SER A 188 -1.37 6.28 2.61
N ILE A 189 -0.57 6.42 3.67
CA ILE A 189 0.34 5.37 4.14
C ILE A 189 -0.45 4.11 4.53
N SER A 190 -1.55 4.27 5.25
CA SER A 190 -2.38 3.12 5.66
C SER A 190 -3.08 2.48 4.47
N ALA A 191 -3.54 3.24 3.49
CA ALA A 191 -4.13 2.73 2.24
C ALA A 191 -3.10 1.93 1.43
N ARG A 192 -1.88 2.47 1.25
CA ARG A 192 -0.80 1.77 0.54
C ARG A 192 -0.44 0.44 1.20
N ARG A 193 -0.22 0.42 2.51
CA ARG A 193 0.07 -0.82 3.26
C ARG A 193 -1.06 -1.84 3.13
N LEU A 194 -2.31 -1.37 3.22
CA LEU A 194 -3.48 -2.23 3.05
C LEU A 194 -3.52 -2.84 1.65
N THR A 195 -3.20 -2.06 0.63
CA THR A 195 -3.12 -2.52 -0.76
C THR A 195 -2.03 -3.56 -0.95
N GLU A 196 -0.84 -3.35 -0.37
CA GLU A 196 0.24 -4.34 -0.35
C GLU A 196 -0.19 -5.66 0.29
N ASP A 197 -0.91 -5.58 1.42
CA ASP A 197 -1.45 -6.76 2.10
C ASP A 197 -2.51 -7.48 1.24
N ILE A 198 -3.38 -6.74 0.54
CA ILE A 198 -4.39 -7.30 -0.38
C ILE A 198 -3.70 -8.04 -1.53
N VAL A 199 -2.73 -7.42 -2.19
CA VAL A 199 -2.00 -8.03 -3.32
C VAL A 199 -1.21 -9.25 -2.87
N ASN A 200 -0.57 -9.18 -1.70
CA ASN A 200 0.10 -10.33 -1.10
C ASN A 200 -0.86 -11.49 -0.81
N GLU A 201 -2.06 -11.20 -0.32
CA GLU A 201 -3.09 -12.22 -0.08
C GLU A 201 -3.54 -12.87 -1.39
N LEU A 202 -3.78 -12.09 -2.45
CA LEU A 202 -4.11 -12.61 -3.78
C LEU A 202 -3.06 -13.58 -4.33
N THR A 203 -1.79 -13.35 -4.00
CA THR A 203 -0.65 -14.13 -4.55
C THR A 203 -0.23 -15.31 -3.68
N ASN A 204 -0.50 -15.29 -2.37
CA ASN A 204 0.06 -16.25 -1.41
C ASN A 204 -0.96 -17.23 -0.81
N THR A 205 -2.24 -17.07 -1.09
CA THR A 205 -3.31 -17.83 -0.39
C THR A 205 -3.56 -19.24 -0.96
N TRP A 206 -2.84 -19.66 -2.02
CA TRP A 206 -3.10 -20.92 -2.75
C TRP A 206 -1.92 -21.87 -2.72
#